data_90ecd54219b80f0d1ff2a8cf38fd48f2
#
_entry.id   90ecd54219b80f0d1ff2a8cf38fd48f2
#
_cell.length_a   1.000
_cell.length_b   1.000
_cell.length_c   1.000
_cell.angle_alpha   90.00
_cell.angle_beta   90.00
_cell.angle_gamma   90.00
#
_symmetry.space_group_name_H-M   'P 1'
#
loop_
_entity.id
_entity.type
_entity.pdbx_description
1 polymer ?
#
loop_
_entity_poly.entity_id
_entity_poly.type
_entity_poly.pdbx_seq_one_letter_code
_entity_poly.pdbx_strand_id
1 'polypeptide(L)' 'MNTTELLADLQAQHDETAARSDELRAHIAQLTAALAETEARLADLTTARKVITELAPAAGSESEPPETNT' A
#
# COMPACT_ATOMS: atom_id res chain seq x y z
N MET A 1 -2.19 3.03 -49.26
CA MET A 1 -1.76 2.63 -47.95
C MET A 1 -1.23 1.21 -47.96
N ASN A 2 -0.14 0.98 -47.30
CA ASN A 2 0.51 -0.33 -47.33
C ASN A 2 0.10 -1.16 -46.09
N THR A 3 -0.42 -2.36 -46.37
CA THR A 3 -0.87 -3.25 -45.30
C THR A 3 0.28 -3.59 -44.34
N THR A 4 1.46 -3.74 -44.91
CA THR A 4 2.64 -4.06 -44.11
C THR A 4 2.97 -2.94 -43.12
N GLU A 5 2.87 -1.70 -43.57
CA GLU A 5 3.12 -0.55 -42.71
C GLU A 5 2.07 -0.45 -41.63
N LEU A 6 0.82 -0.72 -41.99
CA LEU A 6 -0.25 -0.67 -41.02
C LEU A 6 -0.07 -1.74 -39.96
N LEU A 7 0.32 -2.93 -40.41
CA LEU A 7 0.56 -4.03 -39.47
C LEU A 7 1.72 -3.72 -38.54
N ALA A 8 2.79 -3.14 -39.09
CA ALA A 8 3.94 -2.77 -38.27
C ALA A 8 3.57 -1.73 -37.23
N ASP A 9 2.70 -0.80 -37.64
CA ASP A 9 2.25 0.25 -36.74
C ASP A 9 1.42 -0.34 -35.60
N LEU A 10 0.52 -1.23 -35.94
CA LEU A 10 -0.29 -1.90 -34.92
C LEU A 10 0.54 -2.72 -33.99
N GLN A 11 1.57 -3.38 -34.52
CA GLN A 11 2.45 -4.20 -33.71
C GLN A 11 3.22 -3.32 -32.72
N ALA A 12 3.68 -2.16 -33.19
CA ALA A 12 4.39 -1.24 -32.32
C ALA A 12 3.49 -0.73 -31.19
N GLN A 13 2.24 -0.41 -31.54
CA GLN A 13 1.29 0.03 -30.52
C GLN A 13 0.96 -1.08 -29.55
N HIS A 14 0.85 -2.28 -30.05
CA HIS A 14 0.58 -3.43 -29.19
C HIS A 14 1.72 -3.62 -28.19
N ASP A 15 2.94 -3.56 -28.69
CA ASP A 15 4.12 -3.76 -27.82
C ASP A 15 4.23 -2.67 -26.77
N GLU A 16 3.95 -1.46 -27.19
CA GLU A 16 4.02 -0.33 -26.27
C GLU A 16 2.95 -0.45 -25.18
N THR A 17 1.77 -0.83 -25.59
CA THR A 17 0.68 -0.99 -24.63
C THR A 17 0.93 -2.15 -23.69
N ALA A 18 1.51 -3.23 -24.20
CA ALA A 18 1.84 -4.38 -23.37
C ALA A 18 2.91 -4.00 -22.33
N ALA A 19 3.89 -3.20 -22.75
CA ALA A 19 4.93 -2.76 -21.82
C ALA A 19 4.34 -1.88 -20.73
N ARG A 20 3.42 -1.01 -21.10
CA ARG A 20 2.76 -0.15 -20.13
C ARG A 20 1.93 -0.98 -19.15
N SER A 21 1.27 -1.99 -19.66
CA SER A 21 0.49 -2.87 -18.81
C SER A 21 1.38 -3.58 -17.78
N ASP A 22 2.54 -4.03 -18.22
CA ASP A 22 3.48 -4.68 -17.32
C ASP A 22 3.99 -3.72 -16.26
N GLU A 23 4.24 -2.48 -16.65
CA GLU A 23 4.66 -1.45 -15.73
C GLU A 23 3.61 -1.21 -14.65
N LEU A 24 2.37 -1.12 -15.08
CA LEU A 24 1.27 -0.87 -14.14
C LEU A 24 1.09 -2.04 -13.19
N ARG A 25 1.26 -3.25 -13.68
CA ARG A 25 1.16 -4.43 -12.82
C ARG A 25 2.26 -4.43 -11.78
N ALA A 26 3.46 -4.05 -12.17
CA ALA A 26 4.57 -3.96 -11.22
C ALA A 26 4.28 -2.90 -10.17
N HIS A 27 3.70 -1.80 -10.59
CA HIS A 27 3.35 -0.73 -9.67
C HIS A 27 2.27 -1.19 -8.69
N ILE A 28 1.28 -1.90 -9.20
CA ILE A 28 0.22 -2.45 -8.36
C ILE A 28 0.80 -3.40 -7.33
N ALA A 29 1.74 -4.24 -7.75
CA ALA A 29 2.39 -5.19 -6.84
C ALA A 29 3.12 -4.46 -5.73
N GLN A 30 3.82 -3.38 -6.08
CA GLN A 30 4.53 -2.58 -5.10
C GLN A 30 3.58 -1.92 -4.11
N LEU A 31 2.51 -1.36 -4.62
CA LEU A 31 1.52 -0.70 -3.77
C LEU A 31 0.82 -1.71 -2.87
N THR A 32 0.53 -2.88 -3.41
CA THR A 32 -0.10 -3.93 -2.63
C THR A 32 0.80 -4.37 -1.49
N ALA A 33 2.09 -4.51 -1.75
CA ALA A 33 3.05 -4.88 -0.72
C ALA A 33 3.17 -3.79 0.33
N ALA A 34 3.21 -2.53 -0.12
CA ALA A 34 3.31 -1.40 0.80
C ALA A 34 2.07 -1.32 1.68
N LEU A 35 0.91 -1.58 1.10
CA LEU A 35 -0.32 -1.55 1.86
C LEU A 35 -0.34 -2.65 2.91
N ALA A 36 0.07 -3.86 2.53
CA ALA A 36 0.12 -4.97 3.47
C ALA A 36 1.05 -4.67 4.63
N GLU A 37 2.19 -4.06 4.32
CA GLU A 37 3.15 -3.69 5.33
C GLU A 37 2.58 -2.64 6.28
N THR A 38 1.91 -1.66 5.71
CA THR A 38 1.30 -0.59 6.50
C THR A 38 0.20 -1.13 7.38
N GLU A 39 -0.60 -2.04 6.86
CA GLU A 39 -1.67 -2.64 7.64
C GLU A 39 -1.13 -3.51 8.77
N ALA A 40 -0.03 -4.20 8.51
CA ALA A 40 0.61 -4.99 9.57
C ALA A 40 1.11 -4.09 10.67
N ARG A 41 1.70 -2.95 10.31
CA ARG A 41 2.18 -1.99 11.29
C ARG A 41 1.02 -1.40 12.08
N LEU A 42 -0.07 -1.11 11.38
CA LEU A 42 -1.25 -0.59 12.05
C LEU A 42 -1.80 -1.60 13.05
N ALA A 43 -1.83 -2.86 12.67
CA ALA A 43 -2.28 -3.91 13.57
C ALA A 43 -1.39 -4.01 14.80
N ASP A 44 -0.08 -3.91 14.59
CA ASP A 44 0.87 -3.96 15.70
C ASP A 44 0.66 -2.80 16.66
N LEU A 45 0.44 -1.62 16.10
CA LEU A 45 0.23 -0.43 16.93
C LEU A 45 -1.09 -0.53 17.69
N THR A 46 -2.10 -1.07 17.05
CA THR A 46 -3.39 -1.28 17.71
C THR A 46 -3.25 -2.26 18.86
N THR A 47 -2.50 -3.33 18.65
CA THR A 47 -2.26 -4.32 19.68
C THR A 47 -1.47 -3.72 20.84
N ALA A 48 -0.42 -2.97 20.51
CA ALA A 48 0.40 -2.33 21.54
C ALA A 48 -0.43 -1.36 22.36
N ARG A 49 -1.26 -0.60 21.68
CA ARG A 49 -2.11 0.35 22.36
C ARG A 49 -3.09 -0.33 23.30
N LYS A 50 -3.64 -1.45 22.84
CA LYS A 50 -4.55 -2.21 23.66
C LYS A 50 -3.87 -2.76 24.90
N VAL A 51 -2.65 -3.26 24.74
CA VAL A 51 -1.88 -3.79 25.87
C VAL A 51 -1.62 -2.67 26.88
N ILE A 52 -1.20 -1.52 26.39
CA ILE A 52 -0.90 -0.40 27.26
C ILE A 52 -2.17 0.06 27.97
N THR A 53 -3.28 0.08 27.27
CA THR A 53 -4.53 0.47 27.87
C THR A 53 -4.96 -0.50 28.97
N GLU A 54 -4.69 -1.78 28.76
CA GLU A 54 -5.04 -2.78 29.78
C GLU A 54 -4.13 -2.66 30.99
N LEU A 55 -2.90 -2.26 30.79
CA LEU A 55 -1.97 -2.09 31.90
C LEU A 55 -2.17 -0.74 32.58
N ALA A 56 -2.53 0.26 31.84
CA ALA A 56 -2.64 1.61 32.32
C ALA A 56 -3.66 1.80 33.44
N PRO A 57 -4.82 1.13 33.40
CA PRO A 57 -5.78 1.34 34.48
C PRO A 57 -5.24 1.05 35.84
N ALA A 58 -4.29 0.12 35.92
CA ALA A 58 -3.71 -0.22 37.20
C ALA A 58 -2.73 0.83 37.68
N ALA A 59 -2.07 1.49 36.76
CA ALA A 59 -1.01 2.40 37.13
C ALA A 59 -1.33 3.83 36.86
N GLY A 60 -1.98 4.08 35.75
CA GLY A 60 -2.08 5.45 35.33
C GLY A 60 -3.43 5.86 34.86
N SER A 61 -4.41 5.37 35.49
CA SER A 61 -5.72 5.82 35.10
C SER A 61 -5.84 7.31 35.19
N GLU A 62 -4.96 7.88 35.96
CA GLU A 62 -4.91 9.34 36.11
C GLU A 62 -4.21 9.99 34.96
N SER A 63 -3.47 9.31 34.36
CA SER A 63 -2.80 9.99 33.29
C SER A 63 -3.64 10.05 32.07
N GLU A 64 -3.94 10.18 32.25
CA GLU A 64 -4.13 10.43 31.17
C GLU A 64 -4.02 10.95 30.17
N PRO A 65 -3.95 11.16 29.95
CA PRO A 65 -3.78 11.47 28.96
C PRO A 65 -3.52 11.79 28.00
N PRO A 66 -3.38 11.88 27.93
CA PRO A 66 -3.03 12.11 26.98
C PRO A 66 -2.84 12.32 25.99
N GLU A 67 -2.79 12.19 25.98
CA GLU A 67 -2.48 12.29 25.19
C GLU A 67 -2.36 12.61 24.44
N THR A 68 -2.41 12.50 24.58
CA THR A 68 -2.16 12.74 23.94
C THR A 68 -2.10 13.31 23.39
N ASN A 69 -2.11 13.37 23.52
CA ASN A 69 -1.92 13.93 23.03
C ASN A 69 -1.69 14.50 22.60
N THR A 70 -1.81 14.52 22.42
CA THR A 70 -1.35 15.01 22.16
C THR A 70 -1.04 15.28 21.87
#